data_b619be4b34d0acd7f4d901891d3a5f46
#
_entry.id   b619be4b34d0acd7f4d901891d3a5f46
#
_cell.length_a   1.000
_cell.length_b   1.000
_cell.length_c   1.000
_cell.angle_alpha   90.00
_cell.angle_beta   90.00
_cell.angle_gamma   90.00
#
_symmetry.space_group_name_H-M   'P 1'
#
loop_
_entity.id
_entity.type
_entity.pdbx_description
1 polymer ?
#
loop_
_entity_poly.entity_id
_entity_poly.type
_entity_poly.pdbx_seq_one_letter_code
_entity_poly.pdbx_strand_id
1 'polypeptide(L)'
;MIKMFASDLDGTLLNALHEADGTIRRAIRELTEAGLHVVPATGRSTLPIGEHGFTGLALDACCSNGSIVRDSHGEVLKTWTIDPQITEELLKAFPDICFDCSTPDGMFSSG
;
A
#
# COMPACT_ATOMS: atom_id res chain seq x y z
N MET A 1 -6.52 -24.03 -8.10
CA MET A 1 -5.62 -23.20 -8.94
C MET A 1 -5.42 -21.84 -8.28
N ILE A 2 -4.18 -21.43 -8.10
CA ILE A 2 -3.83 -20.11 -7.53
C ILE A 2 -4.18 -19.04 -8.55
N LYS A 3 -4.90 -17.99 -8.12
CA LYS A 3 -5.30 -16.87 -8.96
C LYS A 3 -4.71 -15.52 -8.50
N MET A 4 -4.24 -15.47 -7.26
CA MET A 4 -3.69 -14.26 -6.66
C MET A 4 -2.40 -14.57 -5.92
N PHE A 5 -1.45 -13.66 -6.03
CA PHE A 5 -0.22 -13.64 -5.26
C PHE A 5 -0.14 -12.30 -4.52
N ALA A 6 -0.25 -12.34 -3.22
CA ALA A 6 -0.12 -11.16 -2.38
C ALA A 6 1.23 -11.18 -1.64
N SER A 7 1.91 -10.05 -1.60
CA SER A 7 3.22 -9.94 -0.95
C SER A 7 3.37 -8.58 -0.25
N ASP A 8 3.98 -8.62 0.93
CA ASP A 8 4.51 -7.43 1.56
C ASP A 8 5.62 -6.81 0.68
N LEU A 9 5.87 -5.53 0.82
CA LEU A 9 6.88 -4.79 0.05
C LEU A 9 8.21 -4.70 0.79
N ASP A 10 8.27 -3.83 1.78
CA ASP A 10 9.52 -3.52 2.49
C ASP A 10 10.01 -4.72 3.28
N GLY A 11 11.24 -5.16 2.99
CA GLY A 11 11.85 -6.33 3.63
C GLY A 11 11.39 -7.69 3.08
N THR A 12 10.49 -7.72 2.08
CA THR A 12 9.97 -8.95 1.48
C THR A 12 10.14 -8.96 -0.04
N LEU A 13 9.33 -8.19 -0.76
CA LEU A 13 9.40 -8.14 -2.22
C LEU A 13 10.48 -7.18 -2.72
N LEU A 14 10.67 -6.07 -2.02
CA LEU A 14 11.69 -5.08 -2.37
C LEU A 14 13.08 -5.51 -1.89
N ASN A 15 14.11 -5.14 -2.66
CA ASN A 15 15.52 -5.38 -2.30
C ASN A 15 15.98 -4.50 -1.12
N ALA A 16 17.26 -4.60 -0.75
CA ALA A 16 17.86 -3.80 0.33
C ALA A 16 17.83 -2.29 0.09
N LEU A 17 17.64 -1.84 -1.15
CA LEU A 17 17.47 -0.43 -1.52
C LEU A 17 16.00 0.00 -1.56
N HIS A 18 15.08 -0.85 -1.10
CA HIS A 18 13.64 -0.64 -1.18
C HIS A 18 13.12 -0.47 -2.61
N GLU A 19 13.68 -1.22 -3.55
CA GLU A 19 13.34 -1.17 -4.96
C GLU A 19 12.94 -2.54 -5.50
N ALA A 20 12.02 -2.56 -6.48
CA ALA A 20 11.77 -3.71 -7.32
C ALA A 20 12.82 -3.73 -8.45
N ASP A 21 13.84 -4.55 -8.30
CA ASP A 21 14.89 -4.70 -9.33
C ASP A 21 14.38 -5.42 -10.58
N GLY A 22 15.27 -5.57 -11.58
CA GLY A 22 14.94 -6.19 -12.87
C GLY A 22 14.44 -7.63 -12.74
N THR A 23 14.92 -8.38 -11.77
CA THR A 23 14.48 -9.77 -11.52
C THR A 23 13.07 -9.81 -10.95
N ILE A 24 12.78 -8.97 -9.96
CA ILE A 24 11.46 -8.86 -9.35
C ILE A 24 10.43 -8.36 -10.38
N ARG A 25 10.78 -7.33 -11.16
CA ARG A 25 9.92 -6.79 -12.21
C ARG A 25 9.56 -7.84 -13.26
N ARG A 26 10.54 -8.64 -13.67
CA ARG A 26 10.31 -9.74 -14.62
C ARG A 26 9.37 -10.79 -14.04
N ALA A 27 9.61 -11.21 -12.80
CA ALA A 27 8.75 -12.17 -12.12
C ALA A 27 7.30 -11.69 -12.02
N ILE A 28 7.09 -10.43 -11.66
CA ILE A 28 5.76 -9.82 -11.61
C ILE A 28 5.08 -9.85 -13.00
N ARG A 29 5.80 -9.49 -14.06
CA ARG A 29 5.27 -9.55 -15.43
C ARG A 29 4.88 -10.96 -15.84
N GLU A 30 5.75 -11.94 -15.59
CA GLU A 30 5.48 -13.35 -15.89
C GLU A 30 4.22 -13.85 -15.16
N LEU A 31 4.05 -13.50 -13.89
CA LEU A 31 2.86 -13.85 -13.12
C LEU A 31 1.60 -13.19 -13.68
N THR A 32 1.66 -11.89 -13.99
CA THR A 32 0.50 -11.18 -14.54
C THR A 32 0.14 -11.66 -15.94
N GLU A 33 1.11 -11.96 -16.79
CA GLU A 33 0.90 -12.56 -18.12
C GLU A 33 0.31 -13.97 -18.03
N ALA A 34 0.64 -14.70 -16.98
CA ALA A 34 0.04 -16.02 -16.70
C ALA A 34 -1.39 -15.92 -16.13
N GLY A 35 -1.93 -14.72 -15.98
CA GLY A 35 -3.30 -14.48 -15.51
C GLY A 35 -3.45 -14.42 -13.98
N LEU A 36 -2.37 -14.32 -13.23
CA LEU A 36 -2.43 -14.12 -11.78
C LEU A 36 -2.55 -12.63 -11.44
N HIS A 37 -3.30 -12.33 -10.41
CA HIS A 37 -3.30 -11.02 -9.78
C HIS A 37 -2.12 -10.92 -8.81
N VAL A 38 -1.19 -10.02 -9.07
CA VAL A 38 -0.09 -9.71 -8.13
C VAL A 38 -0.49 -8.48 -7.35
N VAL A 39 -0.63 -8.63 -6.03
CA VAL A 39 -1.18 -7.60 -5.15
C VAL A 39 -0.17 -7.29 -4.04
N PRO A 40 0.55 -6.18 -4.13
CA PRO A 40 1.32 -5.68 -3.00
C PRO A 40 0.41 -5.36 -1.81
N ALA A 41 0.85 -5.77 -0.61
CA ALA A 41 0.21 -5.47 0.66
C ALA A 41 1.20 -4.68 1.53
N THR A 42 0.89 -3.44 1.85
CA THR A 42 1.85 -2.52 2.45
C THR A 42 1.23 -1.62 3.51
N GLY A 43 2.05 -1.17 4.47
CA GLY A 43 1.72 -0.08 5.38
C GLY A 43 1.69 1.30 4.72
N ARG A 44 2.25 1.43 3.51
CA ARG A 44 2.24 2.69 2.76
C ARG A 44 0.82 3.05 2.30
N SER A 45 0.52 4.35 2.22
CA SER A 45 -0.80 4.83 1.77
C SER A 45 -1.03 4.68 0.26
N THR A 46 0.05 4.56 -0.51
CA THR A 46 0.05 4.33 -1.96
C THR A 46 1.19 3.39 -2.36
N LEU A 47 1.13 2.83 -3.57
CA LEU A 47 2.29 2.20 -4.17
C LEU A 47 3.31 3.25 -4.62
N PRO A 48 4.60 3.07 -4.30
CA PRO A 48 5.65 3.96 -4.76
C PRO A 48 6.01 3.67 -6.22
N ILE A 49 5.18 4.12 -7.14
CA ILE A 49 5.29 3.75 -8.57
C ILE A 49 6.55 4.34 -9.21
N GLY A 50 6.86 5.61 -8.97
CA GLY A 50 7.93 6.31 -9.68
C GLY A 50 9.34 6.07 -9.12
N GLU A 51 9.48 5.85 -7.83
CA GLU A 51 10.77 5.86 -7.13
C GLU A 51 11.31 4.48 -6.76
N HIS A 52 10.50 3.43 -6.85
CA HIS A 52 10.84 2.10 -6.32
C HIS A 52 10.74 0.97 -7.35
N GLY A 53 10.83 1.29 -8.62
CA GLY A 53 10.90 0.30 -9.67
C GLY A 53 9.55 -0.28 -10.13
N PHE A 54 8.42 0.29 -9.73
CA PHE A 54 7.09 -0.16 -10.17
C PHE A 54 6.59 0.52 -11.45
N THR A 55 7.36 1.42 -12.03
CA THR A 55 6.99 2.10 -13.27
C THR A 55 6.69 1.08 -14.39
N GLY A 56 5.55 1.22 -15.04
CA GLY A 56 5.11 0.32 -16.11
C GLY A 56 4.51 -0.99 -15.65
N LEU A 57 4.34 -1.19 -14.33
CA LEU A 57 3.61 -2.32 -13.75
C LEU A 57 2.23 -1.85 -13.31
N ALA A 58 1.18 -2.49 -13.80
CA ALA A 58 -0.20 -2.19 -13.44
C ALA A 58 -0.63 -3.17 -12.34
N LEU A 59 -0.60 -2.74 -11.09
CA LEU A 59 -0.87 -3.57 -9.92
C LEU A 59 -1.97 -2.96 -9.06
N ASP A 60 -2.94 -3.79 -8.70
CA ASP A 60 -3.83 -3.48 -7.59
C ASP A 60 -3.04 -3.57 -6.29
N ALA A 61 -3.44 -2.86 -5.24
CA ALA A 61 -2.70 -2.84 -3.99
C ALA A 61 -3.60 -2.75 -2.76
N CYS A 62 -3.19 -3.45 -1.70
CA CYS A 62 -3.69 -3.23 -0.34
C CYS A 62 -2.73 -2.28 0.37
N CYS A 63 -3.19 -1.07 0.64
CA CYS A 63 -2.42 0.00 1.26
C CYS A 63 -2.85 0.26 2.70
N SER A 64 -2.05 1.05 3.42
CA SER A 64 -2.33 1.45 4.82
C SER A 64 -2.73 0.26 5.71
N ASN A 65 -1.94 -0.83 5.66
CA ASN A 65 -2.17 -2.07 6.40
C ASN A 65 -3.54 -2.72 6.14
N GLY A 66 -4.05 -2.58 4.92
CA GLY A 66 -5.32 -3.18 4.49
C GLY A 66 -6.54 -2.26 4.63
N SER A 67 -6.39 -1.04 5.12
CA SER A 67 -7.51 -0.11 5.25
C SER A 67 -7.88 0.61 3.96
N ILE A 68 -7.03 0.55 2.95
CA ILE A 68 -7.24 1.15 1.63
C ILE A 68 -6.91 0.13 0.54
N VAL A 69 -7.85 -0.14 -0.34
CA VAL A 69 -7.61 -0.93 -1.55
C VAL A 69 -7.65 -0.01 -2.75
N ARG A 70 -6.60 -0.07 -3.56
CA ARG A 70 -6.46 0.71 -4.80
C ARG A 70 -6.37 -0.22 -6.00
N ASP A 71 -6.88 0.25 -7.14
CA ASP A 71 -6.69 -0.44 -8.41
C ASP A 71 -5.33 -0.10 -9.05
N SER A 72 -5.07 -0.69 -10.21
CA SER A 72 -3.83 -0.47 -10.97
C SER A 72 -3.66 0.96 -11.52
N HIS A 73 -4.69 1.78 -11.46
CA HIS A 73 -4.65 3.21 -11.82
C HIS A 73 -4.48 4.12 -10.61
N GLY A 74 -4.41 3.54 -9.39
CA GLY A 74 -4.31 4.29 -8.14
C GLY A 74 -5.64 4.77 -7.59
N GLU A 75 -6.76 4.43 -8.25
CA GLU A 75 -8.09 4.78 -7.76
C GLU A 75 -8.47 3.96 -6.54
N VAL A 76 -9.10 4.58 -5.57
CA VAL A 76 -9.56 3.93 -4.35
C VAL A 76 -10.80 3.11 -4.62
N LEU A 77 -10.68 1.77 -4.49
CA LEU A 77 -11.80 0.85 -4.66
C LEU A 77 -12.61 0.70 -3.38
N LYS A 78 -11.93 0.67 -2.24
CA LYS A 78 -12.57 0.49 -0.93
C LYS A 78 -11.69 1.01 0.19
N THR A 79 -12.36 1.51 1.24
CA THR A 79 -11.72 1.93 2.49
C THR A 79 -12.47 1.35 3.68
N TRP A 80 -11.71 1.10 4.75
CA TRP A 80 -12.23 0.83 6.09
C TRP A 80 -11.63 1.88 7.00
N THR A 81 -12.45 2.78 7.50
CA THR A 81 -12.02 3.93 8.29
C THR A 81 -12.42 3.77 9.75
N ILE A 82 -11.62 4.37 10.63
CA ILE A 82 -11.98 4.55 12.03
C ILE A 82 -13.06 5.65 12.08
N ASP A 83 -14.04 5.48 12.95
CA ASP A 83 -15.04 6.52 13.19
C ASP A 83 -14.33 7.83 13.59
N PRO A 84 -14.61 8.96 12.91
CA PRO A 84 -14.01 10.26 13.24
C PRO A 84 -14.17 10.68 14.70
N GLN A 85 -15.27 10.29 15.35
CA GLN A 85 -15.49 10.55 16.77
C GLN A 85 -14.45 9.85 17.65
N ILE A 86 -14.09 8.61 17.35
CA ILE A 86 -13.05 7.87 18.07
C ILE A 86 -11.69 8.57 17.92
N THR A 87 -11.36 9.02 16.72
CA THR A 87 -10.13 9.78 16.47
C THR A 87 -10.10 11.07 17.28
N GLU A 88 -11.21 11.81 17.31
CA GLU A 88 -11.31 13.04 18.10
C GLU A 88 -11.16 12.76 19.61
N GLU A 89 -11.80 11.71 20.13
CA GLU A 89 -11.69 11.30 21.53
C GLU A 89 -10.24 10.92 21.90
N LEU A 90 -9.54 10.21 21.02
CA LEU A 90 -8.12 9.87 21.23
C LEU A 90 -7.23 11.11 21.30
N LEU A 91 -7.42 12.07 20.38
CA LEU A 91 -6.66 13.32 20.38
C LEU A 91 -6.89 14.15 21.65
N LYS A 92 -8.11 14.16 22.15
CA LYS A 92 -8.46 14.85 23.41
C LYS A 92 -7.92 14.12 24.65
N ALA A 93 -7.94 12.80 24.65
CA ALA A 93 -7.48 11.99 25.77
C ALA A 93 -5.96 11.99 25.93
N PHE A 94 -5.23 12.17 24.83
CA PHE A 94 -3.76 12.13 24.80
C PHE A 94 -3.18 13.35 24.09
N PRO A 95 -3.32 14.56 24.68
CA PRO A 95 -2.94 15.81 24.01
C PRO A 95 -1.43 15.94 23.79
N ASP A 96 -0.61 15.22 24.55
CA ASP A 96 0.85 15.25 24.46
C ASP A 96 1.43 14.20 23.50
N ILE A 97 0.58 13.37 22.87
CA ILE A 97 0.99 12.37 21.91
C ILE A 97 0.73 12.87 20.50
N CYS A 98 1.76 12.75 19.65
CA CYS A 98 1.60 12.97 18.21
C CYS A 98 1.00 11.73 17.56
N PHE A 99 -0.08 11.91 16.82
CA PHE A 99 -0.73 10.87 16.04
C PHE A 99 -0.54 11.11 14.56
N ASP A 100 -0.13 10.07 13.84
CA ASP A 100 -0.12 10.06 12.39
C ASP A 100 -1.34 9.30 11.88
N CYS A 101 -2.09 9.95 11.01
CA CYS A 101 -3.30 9.40 10.42
C CYS A 101 -3.09 9.15 8.92
N SER A 102 -3.28 7.93 8.48
CA SER A 102 -3.28 7.58 7.06
C SER A 102 -4.69 7.73 6.49
N THR A 103 -4.81 8.44 5.39
CA THR A 103 -6.06 8.62 4.66
C THR A 103 -5.84 8.33 3.17
N PRO A 104 -6.92 8.18 2.35
CA PRO A 104 -6.76 8.07 0.90
C PRO A 104 -6.04 9.25 0.24
N ASP A 105 -6.06 10.41 0.87
CA ASP A 105 -5.45 11.64 0.35
C ASP A 105 -4.02 11.87 0.86
N GLY A 106 -3.53 11.05 1.77
CA GLY A 106 -2.17 11.12 2.30
C GLY A 106 -2.07 10.87 3.80
N MET A 107 -0.90 11.22 4.35
CA MET A 107 -0.62 11.15 5.78
C MET A 107 -0.79 12.53 6.43
N PHE A 108 -1.46 12.56 7.56
CA PHE A 108 -1.66 13.76 8.35
C PHE A 108 -1.15 13.54 9.77
N SER A 109 -0.45 14.51 10.32
CA SER A 109 0.08 14.46 11.67
C SER A 109 -0.65 15.47 12.57
N SER A 110 -0.90 15.05 13.82
CA SER A 110 -1.48 15.94 14.85
C SER A 110 -0.46 16.82 15.55
N GLY A 111 0.82 16.60 15.29
CA GLY A 111 1.91 17.35 15.92
C GLY A 111 2.66 18.30 15.03
#